data_3e3db63432ce3352d4289d306cb0f572
#
_entry.id   3e3db63432ce3352d4289d306cb0f572
#
_cell.length_a   1.000
_cell.length_b   1.000
_cell.length_c   1.000
_cell.angle_alpha   90.00
_cell.angle_beta   90.00
_cell.angle_gamma   90.00
#
_symmetry.space_group_name_H-M   'P 1'
#
loop_
_entity.id
_entity.type
_entity.pdbx_description
1 polymer ?
#
loop_
_entity_poly.entity_id
_entity_poly.type
_entity_poly.pdbx_seq_one_letter_code
_entity_poly.pdbx_strand_id
1 'polypeptide(L)'
;RVELEQTQGDVDYSTIITDFRRYYSPAKHLTIGVRGLHYGRYGLTVEEQFEDEFGILNPLFLGFETFIRGYAWESFASDECSNATATNDCPAFNRLFGNRIGVASIEARIPFIGVEQYGIINFPFLPTELVLFADGGMAWDSPRCFAVGSEISCVNDDPELIWSRSGSGRVPVFSTGISARVNVLGFMILETYYAYPWQRPGKGWHWGFNLAPGW
;
A
#
# COMPACT_ATOMS: atom_id res chain seq x y z
N ARG A 1 7.46 -14.29 -5.95
CA ARG A 1 8.49 -14.16 -4.92
C ARG A 1 7.87 -14.50 -3.57
N VAL A 2 8.56 -15.33 -2.79
CA VAL A 2 8.21 -15.63 -1.39
C VAL A 2 9.48 -15.45 -0.60
N GLU A 3 9.42 -14.67 0.47
CA GLU A 3 10.53 -14.45 1.40
C GLU A 3 10.05 -14.77 2.81
N LEU A 4 10.88 -15.49 3.53
CA LEU A 4 10.72 -15.82 4.93
C LEU A 4 11.97 -15.34 5.65
N GLU A 5 11.79 -14.52 6.65
CA GLU A 5 12.86 -14.00 7.49
C GLU A 5 12.48 -14.27 8.95
N GLN A 6 13.42 -14.75 9.74
CA GLN A 6 13.22 -14.95 11.17
C GLN A 6 14.22 -14.09 11.93
N THR A 7 13.72 -13.25 12.80
CA THR A 7 14.51 -12.43 13.72
C THR A 7 14.44 -13.08 15.09
N GLN A 8 15.60 -13.26 15.75
CA GLN A 8 15.72 -13.84 17.08
C GLN A 8 16.59 -12.93 17.94
N GLY A 9 16.21 -12.74 19.20
CA GLY A 9 16.92 -11.91 20.16
C GLY A 9 15.97 -11.31 21.19
N ASP A 10 16.15 -10.02 21.47
CA ASP A 10 15.25 -9.30 22.38
C ASP A 10 13.81 -9.20 21.79
N VAL A 11 13.70 -9.39 20.50
CA VAL A 11 12.44 -9.40 19.75
C VAL A 11 12.43 -10.61 18.82
N ASP A 12 11.51 -11.53 19.06
CA ASP A 12 11.34 -12.74 18.24
C ASP A 12 10.12 -12.62 17.34
N TYR A 13 10.34 -12.59 16.03
CA TYR A 13 9.27 -12.61 15.05
C TYR A 13 9.71 -13.22 13.71
N SER A 14 8.72 -13.66 12.96
CA SER A 14 8.90 -14.13 11.58
C SER A 14 8.23 -13.16 10.62
N THR A 15 8.95 -12.76 9.59
CA THR A 15 8.43 -11.94 8.50
C THR A 15 8.11 -12.83 7.31
N ILE A 16 6.91 -12.69 6.76
CA ILE A 16 6.48 -13.37 5.55
C ILE A 16 6.14 -12.31 4.51
N ILE A 17 6.85 -12.36 3.38
CA ILE A 17 6.57 -11.51 2.22
C ILE A 17 6.23 -12.40 1.04
N THR A 18 5.05 -12.21 0.46
CA THR A 18 4.65 -12.85 -0.80
C THR A 18 4.28 -11.76 -1.80
N ASP A 19 4.94 -11.73 -2.95
CA ASP A 19 4.65 -10.79 -4.05
C ASP A 19 4.42 -11.60 -5.33
N PHE A 20 3.15 -11.68 -5.72
CA PHE A 20 2.71 -12.32 -6.95
C PHE A 20 2.43 -11.25 -8.01
N ARG A 21 3.03 -11.42 -9.18
CA ARG A 21 2.80 -10.54 -10.33
C ARG A 21 2.57 -11.36 -11.58
N ARG A 22 1.58 -10.98 -12.36
CA ARG A 22 1.30 -11.58 -13.65
C ARG A 22 0.97 -10.51 -14.68
N TYR A 23 1.49 -10.71 -15.88
CA TYR A 23 1.26 -9.82 -17.02
C TYR A 23 0.64 -10.61 -18.16
N TYR A 24 -0.31 -9.98 -18.82
CA TYR A 24 -1.00 -10.52 -20.00
C TYR A 24 -1.11 -9.42 -21.05
N SER A 25 -0.67 -9.69 -22.27
CA SER A 25 -0.69 -8.73 -23.39
C SER A 25 -1.70 -9.19 -24.43
N PRO A 26 -2.97 -8.74 -24.31
CA PRO A 26 -4.03 -9.12 -25.26
C PRO A 26 -3.84 -8.46 -26.63
N ALA A 27 -3.11 -7.37 -26.73
CA ALA A 27 -2.84 -6.64 -27.96
C ALA A 27 -1.41 -6.08 -27.96
N LYS A 28 -0.90 -5.73 -29.13
CA LYS A 28 0.47 -5.25 -29.34
C LYS A 28 0.87 -4.08 -28.43
N HIS A 29 -0.07 -3.17 -28.14
CA HIS A 29 0.20 -1.96 -27.36
C HIS A 29 -0.58 -1.93 -26.04
N LEU A 30 -1.03 -3.07 -25.55
CA LEU A 30 -1.76 -3.16 -24.29
C LEU A 30 -1.26 -4.32 -23.45
N THR A 31 -0.84 -4.04 -22.24
CA THR A 31 -0.48 -5.05 -21.25
C THR A 31 -1.31 -4.87 -19.99
N ILE A 32 -1.97 -5.92 -19.56
CA ILE A 32 -2.69 -5.97 -18.30
C ILE A 32 -1.76 -6.60 -17.27
N GLY A 33 -1.46 -5.86 -16.20
CA GLY A 33 -0.70 -6.34 -15.06
C GLY A 33 -1.61 -6.53 -13.86
N VAL A 34 -1.42 -7.64 -13.14
CA VAL A 34 -2.04 -7.87 -11.84
C VAL A 34 -0.97 -8.15 -10.81
N ARG A 35 -1.16 -7.64 -9.62
CA ARG A 35 -0.27 -7.85 -8.47
C ARG A 35 -1.08 -8.20 -7.24
N GLY A 36 -0.59 -9.17 -6.47
CA GLY A 36 -1.04 -9.46 -5.12
C GLY A 36 0.18 -9.50 -4.21
N LEU A 37 0.17 -8.71 -3.14
CA LEU A 37 1.26 -8.66 -2.17
C LEU A 37 0.69 -8.89 -0.78
N HIS A 38 1.37 -9.72 -0.02
CA HIS A 38 1.19 -9.82 1.41
C HIS A 38 2.54 -9.62 2.11
N TYR A 39 2.55 -8.75 3.10
CA TYR A 39 3.69 -8.52 3.98
C TYR A 39 3.18 -8.57 5.42
N GLY A 40 3.63 -9.55 6.19
CA GLY A 40 3.18 -9.73 7.56
C GLY A 40 4.30 -10.12 8.50
N ARG A 41 4.22 -9.61 9.72
CA ARG A 41 5.05 -10.01 10.86
C ARG A 41 4.22 -10.86 11.80
N TYR A 42 4.80 -11.99 12.24
CA TYR A 42 4.13 -13.01 13.03
C TYR A 42 5.03 -13.41 14.20
N GLY A 43 4.48 -13.61 15.37
CA GLY A 43 5.18 -14.07 16.56
C GLY A 43 4.65 -13.43 17.83
N LEU A 44 4.90 -14.06 18.96
CA LEU A 44 4.39 -13.64 20.26
C LEU A 44 4.85 -12.23 20.64
N THR A 45 6.11 -11.90 20.36
CA THR A 45 6.66 -10.57 20.69
C THR A 45 6.01 -9.45 19.88
N VAL A 46 5.55 -9.72 18.66
CA VAL A 46 4.81 -8.73 17.84
C VAL A 46 3.43 -8.49 18.43
N GLU A 47 2.84 -9.49 19.05
CA GLU A 47 1.50 -9.44 19.63
C GLU A 47 1.51 -8.77 21.01
N GLU A 48 2.59 -8.94 21.78
CA GLU A 48 2.75 -8.37 23.13
C GLU A 48 3.27 -6.93 23.15
N GLN A 49 4.13 -6.53 22.20
CA GLN A 49 4.83 -5.25 22.22
C GLN A 49 3.99 -4.01 21.90
N PHE A 50 2.75 -4.16 21.47
CA PHE A 50 1.86 -3.01 21.26
C PHE A 50 1.17 -2.52 22.54
N GLU A 51 1.33 -3.19 23.67
CA GLU A 51 0.81 -2.74 24.96
C GLU A 51 1.66 -1.65 25.60
N ASP A 52 2.96 -1.58 25.26
CA ASP A 52 3.85 -0.55 25.77
C ASP A 52 3.85 0.67 24.85
N GLU A 53 3.72 1.86 25.45
CA GLU A 53 3.72 3.18 24.81
C GLU A 53 4.98 3.46 23.94
N PHE A 54 5.96 2.57 23.99
CA PHE A 54 7.22 2.57 23.23
C PHE A 54 7.45 1.23 22.52
N GLY A 55 6.52 0.78 21.67
CA GLY A 55 6.72 -0.43 20.89
C GLY A 55 8.05 -0.42 20.13
N ILE A 56 8.88 -1.45 20.34
CA ILE A 56 10.21 -1.58 19.72
C ILE A 56 10.11 -1.75 18.21
N LEU A 57 8.97 -2.28 17.72
CA LEU A 57 8.72 -2.49 16.29
C LEU A 57 7.79 -1.42 15.74
N ASN A 58 8.31 -0.63 14.81
CA ASN A 58 7.45 0.28 14.04
C ASN A 58 6.42 -0.52 13.21
N PRO A 59 5.15 -0.13 13.21
CA PRO A 59 4.14 -0.76 12.38
C PRO A 59 4.49 -0.65 10.89
N LEU A 60 4.01 -1.60 10.09
CA LEU A 60 4.09 -1.51 8.65
C LEU A 60 3.13 -0.42 8.17
N PHE A 61 3.55 0.34 7.17
CA PHE A 61 2.76 1.42 6.58
C PHE A 61 2.33 1.07 5.16
N LEU A 62 1.02 1.02 4.96
CA LEU A 62 0.41 0.69 3.67
C LEU A 62 0.48 1.83 2.65
N GLY A 63 0.61 3.07 3.10
CA GLY A 63 0.53 4.27 2.26
C GLY A 63 1.79 4.62 1.47
N PHE A 64 2.71 3.67 1.28
CA PHE A 64 3.78 3.86 0.30
C PHE A 64 3.22 3.78 -1.12
N GLU A 65 3.69 4.64 -2.03
CA GLU A 65 3.27 4.67 -3.43
C GLU A 65 3.51 3.35 -4.17
N THR A 66 4.48 2.58 -3.70
CA THR A 66 4.77 1.23 -4.21
C THR A 66 3.71 0.21 -3.83
N PHE A 67 2.85 0.51 -2.86
CA PHE A 67 1.74 -0.32 -2.40
C PHE A 67 0.42 0.23 -2.91
N ILE A 68 0.05 1.45 -2.50
CA ILE A 68 -1.21 2.08 -2.91
C ILE A 68 -0.95 3.55 -3.24
N ARG A 69 -1.14 3.92 -4.49
CA ARG A 69 -1.03 5.32 -4.95
C ARG A 69 -2.14 6.18 -4.35
N GLY A 70 -1.80 7.40 -3.99
CA GLY A 70 -2.78 8.35 -3.43
C GLY A 70 -2.95 8.31 -1.91
N TYR A 71 -2.15 7.52 -1.21
CA TYR A 71 -2.12 7.44 0.25
C TYR A 71 -0.73 7.75 0.84
N ALA A 72 0.12 8.43 0.08
CA ALA A 72 1.43 8.84 0.55
C ALA A 72 1.35 9.69 1.82
N TRP A 73 2.30 9.50 2.73
CA TRP A 73 2.37 10.19 4.01
C TRP A 73 2.22 11.71 3.87
N GLU A 74 3.05 12.31 3.01
CA GLU A 74 3.06 13.76 2.77
C GLU A 74 1.81 14.30 2.05
N SER A 75 0.96 13.43 1.54
CA SER A 75 -0.27 13.81 0.86
C SER A 75 -1.43 14.11 1.82
N PHE A 76 -1.30 13.73 3.12
CA PHE A 76 -2.31 14.00 4.12
C PHE A 76 -2.24 15.44 4.60
N ALA A 77 -3.35 16.15 4.53
CA ALA A 77 -3.48 17.51 5.00
C ALA A 77 -4.03 17.54 6.43
N SER A 78 -3.66 18.57 7.19
CA SER A 78 -4.09 18.72 8.60
C SER A 78 -5.61 18.82 8.77
N ASP A 79 -6.31 19.32 7.77
CA ASP A 79 -7.77 19.43 7.77
C ASP A 79 -8.48 18.07 7.60
N GLU A 80 -7.82 17.09 7.01
CA GLU A 80 -8.34 15.70 6.93
C GLU A 80 -8.40 15.03 8.31
N CYS A 81 -7.57 15.48 9.24
CA CYS A 81 -7.44 14.96 10.60
C CYS A 81 -8.18 15.81 11.65
N SER A 82 -8.63 17.02 11.32
CA SER A 82 -9.20 18.00 12.26
C SER A 82 -10.61 17.68 12.77
N ASN A 83 -11.30 16.71 12.19
CA ASN A 83 -12.62 16.25 12.63
C ASN A 83 -12.57 15.17 13.72
N ALA A 84 -11.39 14.85 14.22
CA ALA A 84 -11.21 13.90 15.31
C ALA A 84 -11.55 14.56 16.64
N THR A 85 -12.48 13.99 17.35
CA THR A 85 -12.83 14.35 18.74
C THR A 85 -11.58 14.32 19.63
N ALA A 86 -11.13 15.48 20.09
CA ALA A 86 -10.22 15.73 21.24
C ALA A 86 -8.87 15.00 21.34
N THR A 87 -8.53 14.03 20.53
CA THR A 87 -7.31 13.20 20.63
C THR A 87 -6.58 13.15 19.31
N ASN A 88 -6.08 14.19 18.73
CA ASN A 88 -5.17 14.19 17.53
C ASN A 88 -5.22 12.94 16.62
N ASP A 89 -6.35 12.25 16.58
CA ASP A 89 -6.55 10.98 15.91
C ASP A 89 -6.99 11.22 14.47
N CYS A 90 -6.29 10.64 13.52
CA CYS A 90 -6.59 10.73 12.09
C CYS A 90 -7.02 9.35 11.56
N PRO A 91 -8.31 8.99 11.65
CA PRO A 91 -8.76 7.64 11.32
C PRO A 91 -8.39 7.19 9.91
N ALA A 92 -8.44 8.11 8.94
CA ALA A 92 -8.08 7.82 7.55
C ALA A 92 -6.59 7.48 7.38
N PHE A 93 -5.74 8.02 8.24
CA PHE A 93 -4.32 7.78 8.26
C PHE A 93 -3.96 6.57 9.13
N ASN A 94 -4.52 6.48 10.33
CA ASN A 94 -4.22 5.43 11.30
C ASN A 94 -4.57 4.03 10.78
N ARG A 95 -5.61 3.89 9.94
CA ARG A 95 -5.97 2.61 9.31
C ARG A 95 -4.91 2.06 8.34
N LEU A 96 -3.92 2.88 7.94
CA LEU A 96 -2.84 2.46 7.05
C LEU A 96 -1.69 1.75 7.77
N PHE A 97 -1.72 1.72 9.10
CA PHE A 97 -0.71 1.05 9.90
C PHE A 97 -1.20 -0.29 10.43
N GLY A 98 -0.29 -1.25 10.50
CA GLY A 98 -0.58 -2.57 11.08
C GLY A 98 0.65 -3.46 11.04
N ASN A 99 0.56 -4.63 11.64
CA ASN A 99 1.61 -5.66 11.60
C ASN A 99 1.57 -6.49 10.32
N ARG A 100 0.45 -6.42 9.62
CA ARG A 100 0.20 -7.15 8.38
C ARG A 100 -0.41 -6.20 7.38
N ILE A 101 0.04 -6.29 6.13
CA ILE A 101 -0.54 -5.57 5.01
C ILE A 101 -0.82 -6.52 3.86
N GLY A 102 -1.93 -6.28 3.19
CA GLY A 102 -2.30 -6.94 1.95
C GLY A 102 -2.58 -5.90 0.88
N VAL A 103 -2.07 -6.14 -0.34
CA VAL A 103 -2.26 -5.24 -1.49
C VAL A 103 -2.68 -6.03 -2.69
N ALA A 104 -3.62 -5.51 -3.43
CA ALA A 104 -4.01 -5.98 -4.76
C ALA A 104 -4.00 -4.82 -5.74
N SER A 105 -3.43 -5.02 -6.91
CA SER A 105 -3.32 -3.99 -7.94
C SER A 105 -3.66 -4.57 -9.30
N ILE A 106 -4.37 -3.80 -10.10
CA ILE A 106 -4.57 -4.08 -11.53
C ILE A 106 -4.18 -2.84 -12.33
N GLU A 107 -3.45 -3.06 -13.42
CA GLU A 107 -2.94 -2.01 -14.29
C GLU A 107 -3.17 -2.35 -15.75
N ALA A 108 -3.66 -1.39 -16.51
CA ALA A 108 -3.63 -1.44 -17.98
C ALA A 108 -2.52 -0.49 -18.45
N ARG A 109 -1.48 -1.05 -19.06
CA ARG A 109 -0.28 -0.36 -19.48
C ARG A 109 -0.25 -0.22 -20.99
N ILE A 110 0.03 1.00 -21.45
CA ILE A 110 0.16 1.35 -22.86
C ILE A 110 1.56 1.92 -23.07
N PRO A 111 2.45 1.26 -23.82
CA PRO A 111 3.76 1.79 -24.17
C PRO A 111 3.59 2.95 -25.15
N PHE A 112 3.62 4.17 -24.64
CA PHE A 112 3.36 5.38 -25.44
C PHE A 112 4.58 5.80 -26.25
N ILE A 113 5.75 5.87 -25.61
CA ILE A 113 7.03 6.16 -26.23
C ILE A 113 7.95 4.96 -26.04
N GLY A 114 8.67 4.54 -27.07
CA GLY A 114 9.59 3.41 -26.97
C GLY A 114 10.19 3.01 -28.30
N VAL A 115 10.63 1.76 -28.38
CA VAL A 115 11.13 1.20 -29.64
C VAL A 115 9.98 0.95 -30.63
N GLU A 116 10.25 1.02 -31.93
CA GLU A 116 9.29 0.89 -33.03
C GLU A 116 8.40 -0.36 -32.93
N GLN A 117 8.91 -1.40 -32.32
CA GLN A 117 8.20 -2.67 -32.17
C GLN A 117 7.03 -2.59 -31.18
N TYR A 118 7.12 -1.78 -30.11
CA TYR A 118 6.19 -1.74 -28.99
C TYR A 118 5.59 -0.36 -28.73
N GLY A 119 6.37 0.72 -28.91
CA GLY A 119 5.91 2.08 -28.67
C GLY A 119 4.97 2.59 -29.77
N ILE A 120 4.03 3.45 -29.39
CA ILE A 120 3.20 4.19 -30.36
C ILE A 120 4.06 5.25 -31.06
N ILE A 121 4.94 5.90 -30.29
CA ILE A 121 5.91 6.87 -30.79
C ILE A 121 7.30 6.24 -30.70
N ASN A 122 8.03 6.22 -31.83
CA ASN A 122 9.39 5.68 -31.88
C ASN A 122 10.39 6.69 -31.35
N PHE A 123 10.75 6.57 -30.07
CA PHE A 123 11.82 7.31 -29.43
C PHE A 123 12.45 6.44 -28.31
N PRO A 124 13.44 5.62 -28.63
CA PRO A 124 13.93 4.59 -27.71
C PRO A 124 14.72 5.12 -26.50
N PHE A 125 15.15 6.38 -26.50
CA PHE A 125 15.97 6.95 -25.43
C PHE A 125 15.20 7.25 -24.15
N LEU A 126 13.88 7.41 -24.23
CA LEU A 126 13.04 7.74 -23.08
C LEU A 126 11.73 6.92 -23.12
N PRO A 127 11.81 5.60 -22.91
CA PRO A 127 10.63 4.75 -22.89
C PRO A 127 9.63 5.24 -21.85
N THR A 128 8.40 5.49 -22.30
CA THR A 128 7.33 6.02 -21.47
C THR A 128 6.09 5.16 -21.61
N GLU A 129 5.53 4.72 -20.49
CA GLU A 129 4.27 3.99 -20.40
C GLU A 129 3.19 4.86 -19.80
N LEU A 130 2.00 4.83 -20.39
CA LEU A 130 0.79 5.34 -19.77
C LEU A 130 0.06 4.19 -19.10
N VAL A 131 -0.39 4.41 -17.88
CA VAL A 131 -1.00 3.37 -17.04
C VAL A 131 -2.33 3.86 -16.50
N LEU A 132 -3.37 3.05 -16.69
CA LEU A 132 -4.60 3.13 -15.91
C LEU A 132 -4.48 2.13 -14.78
N PHE A 133 -4.78 2.53 -13.55
CA PHE A 133 -4.63 1.65 -12.40
C PHE A 133 -5.82 1.66 -11.45
N ALA A 134 -5.97 0.55 -10.75
CA ALA A 134 -6.80 0.41 -9.57
C ALA A 134 -6.00 -0.38 -8.53
N ASP A 135 -5.75 0.26 -7.38
CA ASP A 135 -5.04 -0.29 -6.25
C ASP A 135 -6.02 -0.48 -5.10
N GLY A 136 -5.87 -1.56 -4.36
CA GLY A 136 -6.59 -1.82 -3.13
C GLY A 136 -5.67 -2.44 -2.10
N GLY A 137 -5.89 -2.14 -0.83
CA GLY A 137 -5.12 -2.76 0.23
C GLY A 137 -5.72 -2.53 1.60
N MET A 138 -5.16 -3.24 2.55
CA MET A 138 -5.59 -3.21 3.93
C MET A 138 -4.40 -3.46 4.83
N ALA A 139 -4.36 -2.73 5.95
CA ALA A 139 -3.44 -2.99 7.04
C ALA A 139 -4.24 -3.47 8.25
N TRP A 140 -3.72 -4.47 8.96
CA TRP A 140 -4.38 -5.02 10.15
C TRP A 140 -3.36 -5.55 11.15
N ASP A 141 -3.80 -5.70 12.39
CA ASP A 141 -3.02 -6.27 13.47
C ASP A 141 -3.50 -7.68 13.82
N SER A 142 -2.73 -8.41 14.60
CA SER A 142 -3.18 -9.64 15.22
C SER A 142 -4.23 -9.34 16.29
N PRO A 143 -5.21 -10.24 16.52
CA PRO A 143 -6.07 -10.16 17.69
C PRO A 143 -5.22 -10.15 18.95
N ARG A 144 -5.54 -9.28 19.90
CA ARG A 144 -4.84 -9.16 21.18
C ARG A 144 -5.74 -9.62 22.30
N CYS A 145 -5.22 -10.52 23.09
CA CYS A 145 -5.90 -10.98 24.29
C CYS A 145 -5.06 -10.60 25.52
N PHE A 146 -5.67 -9.94 26.49
CA PHE A 146 -5.03 -9.58 27.75
C PHE A 146 -5.87 -10.06 28.92
N ALA A 147 -5.21 -10.46 29.99
CA ALA A 147 -5.87 -10.89 31.21
C ALA A 147 -6.25 -9.66 32.07
N VAL A 148 -7.53 -9.50 32.32
CA VAL A 148 -8.05 -8.51 33.29
C VAL A 148 -8.59 -9.25 34.50
N GLY A 149 -7.74 -9.42 35.52
CA GLY A 149 -8.07 -10.25 36.69
C GLY A 149 -8.14 -11.73 36.32
N SER A 150 -9.32 -12.34 36.47
CA SER A 150 -9.56 -13.76 36.09
C SER A 150 -10.20 -13.91 34.70
N GLU A 151 -10.48 -12.82 34.00
CA GLU A 151 -11.10 -12.84 32.67
C GLU A 151 -10.07 -12.54 31.58
N ILE A 152 -10.16 -13.24 30.46
CA ILE A 152 -9.37 -12.96 29.25
C ILE A 152 -10.25 -12.09 28.36
N SER A 153 -9.84 -10.85 28.18
CA SER A 153 -10.46 -9.93 27.21
C SER A 153 -9.63 -9.90 25.94
N CYS A 154 -10.28 -10.14 24.79
CA CYS A 154 -9.62 -10.08 23.49
C CYS A 154 -10.16 -8.87 22.72
N VAL A 155 -9.27 -8.00 22.29
CA VAL A 155 -9.57 -6.95 21.32
C VAL A 155 -9.29 -7.54 19.94
N ASN A 156 -10.35 -7.80 19.21
CA ASN A 156 -10.24 -8.24 17.84
C ASN A 156 -10.23 -6.99 16.94
N ASP A 157 -9.07 -6.72 16.39
CA ASP A 157 -8.90 -5.72 15.33
C ASP A 157 -8.98 -6.43 13.95
N ASP A 158 -9.95 -7.37 13.86
CA ASP A 158 -10.14 -8.19 12.68
C ASP A 158 -10.49 -7.33 11.47
N PRO A 159 -9.85 -7.59 10.34
CA PRO A 159 -10.11 -6.85 9.13
C PRO A 159 -11.53 -7.11 8.63
N GLU A 160 -12.30 -6.05 8.48
CA GLU A 160 -13.64 -6.12 7.92
C GLU A 160 -13.61 -5.83 6.41
N LEU A 161 -13.94 -6.83 5.59
CA LEU A 161 -14.02 -6.70 4.13
C LEU A 161 -15.33 -5.99 3.71
N ILE A 162 -15.58 -4.83 4.28
CA ILE A 162 -16.73 -3.98 3.94
C ILE A 162 -16.27 -2.72 3.23
N TRP A 163 -17.10 -2.23 2.33
CA TRP A 163 -16.90 -0.94 1.72
C TRP A 163 -17.33 0.15 2.70
N SER A 164 -16.38 0.89 3.24
CA SER A 164 -16.64 2.08 4.05
C SER A 164 -15.75 3.22 3.59
N ARG A 165 -16.38 4.38 3.34
CA ARG A 165 -15.65 5.58 2.92
C ARG A 165 -15.10 6.37 4.10
N SER A 166 -15.70 6.25 5.25
CA SER A 166 -15.33 6.95 6.47
C SER A 166 -15.43 6.01 7.67
N GLY A 167 -14.73 6.34 8.74
CA GLY A 167 -14.73 5.56 9.99
C GLY A 167 -13.32 5.13 10.41
N SER A 168 -13.21 4.62 11.62
CA SER A 168 -11.96 4.16 12.23
C SER A 168 -11.70 2.66 12.07
N GLY A 169 -12.63 1.92 11.47
CA GLY A 169 -12.49 0.47 11.30
C GLY A 169 -11.36 0.06 10.35
N ARG A 170 -10.86 -1.16 10.52
CA ARG A 170 -9.86 -1.81 9.66
C ARG A 170 -10.52 -2.29 8.36
N VAL A 171 -10.83 -1.35 7.48
CA VAL A 171 -11.47 -1.61 6.19
C VAL A 171 -10.48 -1.41 5.04
N PRO A 172 -10.68 -2.12 3.91
CA PRO A 172 -9.85 -1.93 2.73
C PRO A 172 -9.89 -0.48 2.23
N VAL A 173 -8.75 0.01 1.79
CA VAL A 173 -8.62 1.30 1.11
C VAL A 173 -8.38 1.08 -0.38
N PHE A 174 -8.95 1.93 -1.22
CA PHE A 174 -8.87 1.83 -2.67
C PHE A 174 -8.42 3.14 -3.28
N SER A 175 -7.69 3.02 -4.39
CA SER A 175 -7.30 4.13 -5.23
C SER A 175 -7.46 3.77 -6.69
N THR A 176 -7.87 4.74 -7.49
CA THR A 176 -7.92 4.60 -8.95
C THR A 176 -7.32 5.83 -9.60
N GLY A 177 -6.72 5.66 -10.76
CA GLY A 177 -6.11 6.80 -11.42
C GLY A 177 -5.38 6.45 -12.70
N ILE A 178 -4.61 7.43 -13.14
CA ILE A 178 -3.73 7.33 -14.30
C ILE A 178 -2.30 7.65 -13.85
N SER A 179 -1.32 7.03 -14.48
CA SER A 179 0.08 7.39 -14.29
C SER A 179 0.86 7.37 -15.59
N ALA A 180 1.97 8.11 -15.59
CA ALA A 180 2.98 8.07 -16.61
C ALA A 180 4.28 7.58 -15.98
N ARG A 181 4.83 6.50 -16.53
CA ARG A 181 6.11 5.91 -16.10
C ARG A 181 7.15 6.16 -17.16
N VAL A 182 8.21 6.83 -16.78
CA VAL A 182 9.34 7.15 -17.65
C VAL A 182 10.55 6.36 -17.19
N ASN A 183 11.09 5.54 -18.05
CA ASN A 183 12.36 4.87 -17.80
C ASN A 183 13.51 5.80 -18.19
N VAL A 184 14.22 6.32 -17.20
CA VAL A 184 15.33 7.24 -17.42
C VAL A 184 16.62 6.43 -17.63
N LEU A 185 16.95 6.21 -18.89
CA LEU A 185 18.19 5.55 -19.35
C LEU A 185 18.46 4.17 -18.72
N GLY A 186 17.43 3.48 -18.23
CA GLY A 186 17.56 2.19 -17.55
C GLY A 186 17.99 2.26 -16.07
N PHE A 187 18.32 3.44 -15.54
CA PHE A 187 18.79 3.59 -14.15
C PHE A 187 17.64 3.72 -13.16
N MET A 188 16.58 4.40 -13.53
CA MET A 188 15.43 4.63 -12.66
C MET A 188 14.13 4.71 -13.45
N ILE A 189 13.05 4.36 -12.79
CA ILE A 189 11.70 4.58 -13.25
C ILE A 189 11.12 5.74 -12.46
N LEU A 190 10.76 6.78 -13.19
CA LEU A 190 10.05 7.93 -12.68
C LEU A 190 8.56 7.71 -12.96
N GLU A 191 7.75 7.64 -11.94
CA GLU A 191 6.29 7.57 -12.07
C GLU A 191 5.66 8.83 -11.51
N THR A 192 4.89 9.52 -12.32
CA THR A 192 3.96 10.56 -11.86
C THR A 192 2.55 10.04 -12.03
N TYR A 193 1.71 10.23 -11.04
CA TYR A 193 0.35 9.72 -11.08
C TYR A 193 -0.67 10.78 -10.66
N TYR A 194 -1.90 10.62 -11.16
CA TYR A 194 -3.07 11.38 -10.77
C TYR A 194 -4.11 10.39 -10.24
N ALA A 195 -4.35 10.44 -8.93
CA ALA A 195 -5.10 9.41 -8.20
C ALA A 195 -6.28 9.96 -7.43
N TYR A 196 -7.31 9.14 -7.28
CA TYR A 196 -8.47 9.38 -6.43
C TYR A 196 -8.51 8.35 -5.31
N PRO A 197 -8.20 8.72 -4.05
CA PRO A 197 -8.27 7.85 -2.88
C PRO A 197 -9.71 7.79 -2.35
N TRP A 198 -10.36 6.65 -2.51
CA TRP A 198 -11.78 6.50 -2.20
C TRP A 198 -12.13 6.62 -0.72
N GLN A 199 -11.24 6.21 0.19
CA GLN A 199 -11.43 6.23 1.64
C GLN A 199 -10.87 7.49 2.32
N ARG A 200 -10.64 8.56 1.57
CA ARG A 200 -10.26 9.88 2.07
C ARG A 200 -11.34 10.89 1.68
N PRO A 201 -12.42 11.05 2.51
CA PRO A 201 -13.59 11.87 2.14
C PRO A 201 -13.26 13.34 1.84
N GLY A 202 -12.27 13.89 2.54
CA GLY A 202 -11.81 15.27 2.36
C GLY A 202 -10.87 15.46 1.16
N LYS A 203 -10.36 14.36 0.57
CA LYS A 203 -9.39 14.41 -0.53
C LYS A 203 -10.05 14.08 -1.86
N GLY A 204 -9.83 14.95 -2.83
CA GLY A 204 -10.18 14.70 -4.23
C GLY A 204 -9.01 14.13 -5.01
N TRP A 205 -9.10 14.26 -6.32
CA TRP A 205 -8.03 13.93 -7.23
C TRP A 205 -6.76 14.73 -6.89
N HIS A 206 -5.62 14.06 -6.81
CA HIS A 206 -4.36 14.72 -6.55
C HIS A 206 -3.19 14.02 -7.25
N TRP A 207 -2.14 14.79 -7.44
CA TRP A 207 -0.89 14.32 -8.02
C TRP A 207 -0.02 13.67 -6.95
N GLY A 208 0.73 12.66 -7.37
CA GLY A 208 1.79 12.07 -6.60
C GLY A 208 2.94 11.65 -7.49
N PHE A 209 4.02 11.22 -6.87
CA PHE A 209 5.27 10.96 -7.52
C PHE A 209 5.98 9.79 -6.86
N ASN A 210 6.50 8.88 -7.66
CA ASN A 210 7.24 7.72 -7.19
C ASN A 210 8.55 7.56 -7.98
N LEU A 211 9.60 7.22 -7.26
CA LEU A 211 10.89 6.87 -7.82
C LEU A 211 11.21 5.42 -7.50
N ALA A 212 11.45 4.63 -8.51
CA ALA A 212 11.87 3.24 -8.35
C ALA A 212 13.19 3.00 -9.09
N PRO A 213 14.07 2.12 -8.58
CA PRO A 213 15.24 1.72 -9.35
C PRO A 213 14.81 1.06 -10.66
N GLY A 214 15.47 1.43 -11.76
CA GLY A 214 15.30 0.80 -13.06
C GLY A 214 15.99 -0.57 -13.07
N TRP A 215 15.38 -1.52 -13.72
CA TRP A 215 15.93 -2.87 -13.95
C TRP A 215 16.29 -3.02 -15.40
#